data_ec7d1b61055d9dac07c31b4543ee1c43
#
_entry.id   ec7d1b61055d9dac07c31b4543ee1c43
#
_cell.length_a   1.000
_cell.length_b   1.000
_cell.length_c   1.000
_cell.angle_alpha   90.00
_cell.angle_beta   90.00
_cell.angle_gamma   90.00
#
_symmetry.space_group_name_H-M   'P 1'
#
loop_
_entity.id
_entity.type
_entity.pdbx_description
1 polymer ?
#
loop_
_entity_poly.entity_id
_entity_poly.type
_entity_poly.pdbx_seq_one_letter_code
_entity_poly.pdbx_strand_id
1 'polypeptide(L)'
;EFALRLMGDVQEYFIENQVRNFYSVSISGYHIAEAGANPITQLAFTLANGFTYVEYYLSRGMDINKFGPNLSFFFSNGIDPEYAVIGRVARRIWSKALKHKYGANPRAQMLKYHIQTSGRSLHAQEIDFNDIRTTLQALYAIYDNCNSLHTNAYDEAITTPTEESVRRAMAIQLIINKELGLAKNENPIQGAFIIEELTDLVEEAVLTEFDRITERGGVLGAMETMYQRSKIQ
;
A
#
# COMPACT_ATOMS: atom_id res chain seq x y z
N GLU A 1 12.70 -0.95 -17.70
CA GLU A 1 14.16 -1.06 -17.50
C GLU A 1 14.80 0.26 -17.08
N PHE A 2 14.59 1.35 -17.82
CA PHE A 2 15.21 2.66 -17.52
C PHE A 2 14.90 3.14 -16.10
N ALA A 3 13.65 3.07 -15.67
CA ALA A 3 13.23 3.47 -14.31
C ALA A 3 13.94 2.66 -13.22
N LEU A 4 14.10 1.35 -13.41
CA LEU A 4 14.83 0.50 -12.45
C LEU A 4 16.32 0.89 -12.37
N ARG A 5 16.95 1.18 -13.50
CA ARG A 5 18.36 1.63 -13.52
C ARG A 5 18.52 2.94 -12.77
N LEU A 6 17.67 3.92 -13.05
CA LEU A 6 17.67 5.20 -12.36
C LEU A 6 17.48 5.04 -10.84
N MET A 7 16.50 4.22 -10.44
CA MET A 7 16.24 3.96 -9.02
C MET A 7 17.40 3.21 -8.35
N GLY A 8 18.09 2.34 -9.10
CA GLY A 8 19.30 1.69 -8.63
C GLY A 8 20.41 2.69 -8.34
N ASP A 9 20.65 3.66 -9.23
CA ASP A 9 21.66 4.70 -9.02
C ASP A 9 21.34 5.57 -7.81
N VAL A 10 20.06 5.94 -7.65
CA VAL A 10 19.60 6.69 -6.46
C VAL A 10 19.82 5.90 -5.19
N GLN A 11 19.51 4.61 -5.19
CA GLN A 11 19.66 3.77 -3.99
C GLN A 11 21.13 3.54 -3.62
N GLU A 12 22.01 3.36 -4.59
CA GLU A 12 23.46 3.29 -4.34
C GLU A 12 23.97 4.58 -3.70
N TYR A 13 23.58 5.73 -4.26
CA TYR A 13 23.92 7.04 -3.70
C TYR A 13 23.46 7.17 -2.24
N PHE A 14 22.24 6.71 -1.93
CA PHE A 14 21.70 6.76 -0.56
C PHE A 14 22.51 5.90 0.41
N ILE A 15 22.96 4.73 -0.03
CA ILE A 15 23.79 3.84 0.80
C ILE A 15 25.16 4.44 1.03
N GLU A 16 25.83 4.91 -0.03
CA GLU A 16 27.18 5.49 0.02
C GLU A 16 27.24 6.75 0.86
N ASN A 17 26.24 7.60 0.76
CA ASN A 17 26.17 8.87 1.45
C ASN A 17 25.40 8.82 2.79
N GLN A 18 24.99 7.61 3.23
CA GLN A 18 24.26 7.38 4.49
C GLN A 18 23.04 8.28 4.65
N VAL A 19 22.29 8.48 3.57
CA VAL A 19 21.07 9.30 3.58
C VAL A 19 20.06 8.68 4.53
N ARG A 20 19.59 9.49 5.49
CA ARG A 20 18.63 9.06 6.53
C ARG A 20 17.33 9.86 6.44
N ASN A 21 16.26 9.27 6.97
CA ASN A 21 14.94 9.90 7.07
C ASN A 21 14.37 10.36 5.72
N PHE A 22 14.73 9.64 4.67
CA PHE A 22 14.23 9.87 3.32
C PHE A 22 14.00 8.52 2.64
N TYR A 23 12.83 8.33 2.03
CA TYR A 23 12.54 7.14 1.26
C TYR A 23 13.02 7.31 -0.18
N SER A 24 13.80 6.35 -0.66
CA SER A 24 14.31 6.37 -2.04
C SER A 24 13.21 6.10 -3.06
N VAL A 25 12.19 5.32 -2.69
CA VAL A 25 11.08 4.96 -3.55
C VAL A 25 9.81 4.75 -2.73
N SER A 26 8.69 5.19 -3.27
CA SER A 26 7.35 4.84 -2.81
C SER A 26 6.73 3.86 -3.82
N ILE A 27 6.58 2.61 -3.41
CA ILE A 27 6.02 1.56 -4.24
C ILE A 27 4.50 1.67 -4.13
N SER A 28 3.88 2.26 -5.15
CA SER A 28 2.49 2.69 -5.09
C SER A 28 1.55 1.72 -5.78
N GLY A 29 0.55 1.25 -5.03
CA GLY A 29 -0.65 0.57 -5.52
C GLY A 29 -1.84 1.51 -5.70
N TYR A 30 -1.77 2.72 -5.18
CA TYR A 30 -2.86 3.70 -5.27
C TYR A 30 -3.31 3.93 -6.72
N HIS A 31 -2.39 4.19 -7.63
CA HIS A 31 -2.69 4.40 -9.04
C HIS A 31 -3.33 3.17 -9.70
N ILE A 32 -2.90 1.97 -9.30
CA ILE A 32 -3.45 0.70 -9.80
C ILE A 32 -4.92 0.56 -9.37
N ALA A 33 -5.21 0.85 -8.12
CA ALA A 33 -6.56 0.81 -7.57
C ALA A 33 -7.47 1.87 -8.21
N GLU A 34 -6.99 3.11 -8.33
CA GLU A 34 -7.76 4.20 -8.94
C GLU A 34 -8.02 3.97 -10.43
N ALA A 35 -7.13 3.24 -11.12
CA ALA A 35 -7.32 2.83 -12.51
C ALA A 35 -8.35 1.71 -12.69
N GLY A 36 -8.80 1.05 -11.61
CA GLY A 36 -9.87 0.05 -11.67
C GLY A 36 -9.60 -1.27 -10.96
N ALA A 37 -8.40 -1.51 -10.46
CA ALA A 37 -8.06 -2.76 -9.80
C ALA A 37 -8.87 -3.00 -8.53
N ASN A 38 -9.22 -4.25 -8.27
CA ASN A 38 -9.77 -4.68 -6.99
C ASN A 38 -8.67 -4.74 -5.90
N PRO A 39 -9.03 -4.87 -4.62
CA PRO A 39 -8.06 -4.88 -3.52
C PRO A 39 -6.96 -5.94 -3.65
N ILE A 40 -7.30 -7.14 -4.08
CA ILE A 40 -6.36 -8.26 -4.25
C ILE A 40 -5.36 -7.95 -5.37
N THR A 41 -5.85 -7.49 -6.51
CA THR A 41 -4.99 -7.10 -7.65
C THR A 41 -4.08 -5.94 -7.28
N GLN A 42 -4.60 -4.93 -6.58
CA GLN A 42 -3.79 -3.82 -6.07
C GLN A 42 -2.63 -4.34 -5.21
N LEU A 43 -2.95 -5.14 -4.22
CA LEU A 43 -1.96 -5.65 -3.29
C LEU A 43 -0.91 -6.55 -3.97
N ALA A 44 -1.38 -7.49 -4.80
CA ALA A 44 -0.49 -8.41 -5.51
C ALA A 44 0.48 -7.69 -6.44
N PHE A 45 -0.01 -6.75 -7.25
CA PHE A 45 0.84 -6.00 -8.18
C PHE A 45 1.81 -5.07 -7.46
N THR A 46 1.37 -4.44 -6.38
CA THR A 46 2.23 -3.55 -5.60
C THR A 46 3.36 -4.32 -4.92
N LEU A 47 3.06 -5.44 -4.27
CA LEU A 47 4.09 -6.29 -3.65
C LEU A 47 5.03 -6.90 -4.70
N ALA A 48 4.51 -7.35 -5.84
CA ALA A 48 5.33 -7.86 -6.94
C ALA A 48 6.30 -6.79 -7.46
N ASN A 49 5.86 -5.54 -7.58
CA ASN A 49 6.75 -4.42 -7.90
C ASN A 49 7.82 -4.22 -6.82
N GLY A 50 7.44 -4.33 -5.54
CA GLY A 50 8.38 -4.27 -4.42
C GLY A 50 9.47 -5.34 -4.50
N PHE A 51 9.10 -6.58 -4.77
CA PHE A 51 10.05 -7.66 -4.96
C PHE A 51 10.95 -7.46 -6.19
N THR A 52 10.42 -6.84 -7.24
CA THR A 52 11.22 -6.49 -8.42
C THR A 52 12.32 -5.49 -8.07
N TYR A 53 12.04 -4.47 -7.27
CA TYR A 53 13.06 -3.55 -6.75
C TYR A 53 14.09 -4.29 -5.89
N VAL A 54 13.65 -5.15 -4.99
CA VAL A 54 14.56 -5.93 -4.13
C VAL A 54 15.51 -6.77 -4.96
N GLU A 55 14.98 -7.56 -5.90
CA GLU A 55 15.79 -8.42 -6.78
C GLU A 55 16.76 -7.60 -7.62
N TYR A 56 16.33 -6.47 -8.14
CA TYR A 56 17.19 -5.60 -8.94
C TYR A 56 18.33 -5.00 -8.11
N TYR A 57 18.04 -4.49 -6.92
CA TYR A 57 19.07 -3.93 -6.03
C TYR A 57 20.07 -4.99 -5.58
N LEU A 58 19.59 -6.19 -5.28
CA LEU A 58 20.46 -7.32 -4.95
C LEU A 58 21.35 -7.72 -6.13
N SER A 59 20.82 -7.69 -7.36
CA SER A 59 21.60 -8.00 -8.58
C SER A 59 22.73 -7.00 -8.81
N ARG A 60 22.62 -5.78 -8.28
CA ARG A 60 23.67 -4.76 -8.30
C ARG A 60 24.65 -4.86 -7.14
N GLY A 61 24.51 -5.88 -6.28
CA GLY A 61 25.41 -6.11 -5.14
C GLY A 61 25.10 -5.29 -3.88
N MET A 62 23.93 -4.64 -3.82
CA MET A 62 23.53 -3.90 -2.62
C MET A 62 23.12 -4.85 -1.48
N ASP A 63 23.38 -4.43 -0.24
CA ASP A 63 22.98 -5.16 0.96
C ASP A 63 21.51 -4.86 1.31
N ILE A 64 20.70 -5.90 1.41
CA ILE A 64 19.29 -5.78 1.76
C ILE A 64 19.05 -5.05 3.09
N ASN A 65 19.96 -5.17 4.04
CA ASN A 65 19.83 -4.49 5.32
C ASN A 65 20.09 -2.99 5.25
N LYS A 66 20.72 -2.54 4.16
CA LYS A 66 20.98 -1.12 3.91
C LYS A 66 19.85 -0.47 3.11
N PHE A 67 19.28 -1.14 2.11
CA PHE A 67 18.20 -0.54 1.32
C PHE A 67 16.79 -0.92 1.80
N GLY A 68 16.59 -2.10 2.39
CA GLY A 68 15.27 -2.56 2.83
C GLY A 68 14.51 -1.55 3.68
N PRO A 69 15.14 -0.90 4.68
CA PRO A 69 14.50 0.14 5.47
C PRO A 69 14.08 1.40 4.69
N ASN A 70 14.63 1.63 3.49
CA ASN A 70 14.33 2.78 2.64
C ASN A 70 13.16 2.55 1.69
N LEU A 71 12.65 1.33 1.62
CA LEU A 71 11.47 1.01 0.82
C LEU A 71 10.21 1.37 1.59
N SER A 72 9.28 2.02 0.91
CA SER A 72 7.96 2.34 1.44
C SER A 72 6.89 1.99 0.42
N PHE A 73 5.68 1.76 0.92
CA PHE A 73 4.53 1.37 0.10
C PHE A 73 3.42 2.41 0.22
N PHE A 74 2.54 2.41 -0.76
CA PHE A 74 1.39 3.29 -0.79
C PHE A 74 0.20 2.53 -1.35
N PHE A 75 -0.90 2.46 -0.57
CA PHE A 75 -2.13 1.79 -0.99
C PHE A 75 -3.33 2.73 -0.95
N SER A 76 -4.33 2.42 -1.76
CA SER A 76 -5.66 2.99 -1.68
C SER A 76 -6.54 2.13 -0.78
N ASN A 77 -7.37 2.76 0.05
CA ASN A 77 -8.44 2.10 0.79
C ASN A 77 -9.81 2.53 0.26
N GLY A 78 -10.58 1.55 -0.19
CA GLY A 78 -12.00 1.71 -0.50
C GLY A 78 -12.89 1.27 0.66
N ILE A 79 -14.11 0.84 0.35
CA ILE A 79 -15.13 0.44 1.32
C ILE A 79 -15.27 -1.09 1.42
N ASP A 80 -14.78 -1.83 0.41
CA ASP A 80 -14.86 -3.30 0.38
C ASP A 80 -14.15 -3.92 1.60
N PRO A 81 -14.64 -5.08 2.10
CA PRO A 81 -14.12 -5.67 3.33
C PRO A 81 -12.63 -6.05 3.27
N GLU A 82 -12.12 -6.38 2.10
CA GLU A 82 -10.70 -6.73 1.89
C GLU A 82 -9.76 -5.60 2.30
N TYR A 83 -10.21 -4.36 2.21
CA TYR A 83 -9.40 -3.20 2.65
C TYR A 83 -9.16 -3.16 4.16
N ALA A 84 -9.96 -3.87 4.95
CA ALA A 84 -9.73 -3.98 6.40
C ALA A 84 -8.46 -4.78 6.74
N VAL A 85 -7.95 -5.59 5.80
CA VAL A 85 -6.82 -6.50 6.03
C VAL A 85 -5.65 -6.29 5.06
N ILE A 86 -5.74 -5.31 4.15
CA ILE A 86 -4.71 -5.12 3.11
C ILE A 86 -3.31 -4.92 3.71
N GLY A 87 -3.19 -4.13 4.76
CA GLY A 87 -1.93 -3.90 5.44
C GLY A 87 -1.43 -5.12 6.21
N ARG A 88 -2.31 -5.85 6.89
CA ARG A 88 -1.97 -7.10 7.59
C ARG A 88 -1.38 -8.13 6.65
N VAL A 89 -2.03 -8.34 5.50
CA VAL A 89 -1.57 -9.27 4.48
C VAL A 89 -0.25 -8.79 3.88
N ALA A 90 -0.14 -7.52 3.54
CA ALA A 90 1.09 -6.94 3.02
C ALA A 90 2.27 -7.15 3.97
N ARG A 91 2.11 -6.83 5.26
CA ARG A 91 3.15 -7.03 6.28
C ARG A 91 3.53 -8.50 6.42
N ARG A 92 2.54 -9.41 6.43
CA ARG A 92 2.77 -10.86 6.58
C ARG A 92 3.59 -11.41 5.41
N ILE A 93 3.19 -11.13 4.17
CA ILE A 93 3.89 -11.60 2.97
C ILE A 93 5.29 -11.00 2.90
N TRP A 94 5.40 -9.69 3.08
CA TRP A 94 6.67 -8.98 2.98
C TRP A 94 7.68 -9.47 4.01
N SER A 95 7.31 -9.49 5.29
CA SER A 95 8.22 -9.89 6.36
C SER A 95 8.70 -11.34 6.23
N LYS A 96 7.82 -12.26 5.85
CA LYS A 96 8.20 -13.67 5.61
C LYS A 96 9.18 -13.78 4.44
N ALA A 97 8.90 -13.11 3.33
CA ALA A 97 9.77 -13.14 2.16
C ALA A 97 11.14 -12.52 2.47
N LEU A 98 11.18 -11.33 3.08
CA LEU A 98 12.42 -10.66 3.43
C LEU A 98 13.28 -11.52 4.40
N LYS A 99 12.63 -12.14 5.36
CA LYS A 99 13.31 -13.02 6.32
C LYS A 99 13.84 -14.30 5.68
N HIS A 100 12.97 -15.05 5.02
CA HIS A 100 13.27 -16.43 4.62
C HIS A 100 13.94 -16.53 3.26
N LYS A 101 13.58 -15.67 2.31
CA LYS A 101 14.19 -15.68 0.98
C LYS A 101 15.46 -14.83 0.91
N TYR A 102 15.48 -13.68 1.58
CA TYR A 102 16.57 -12.72 1.44
C TYR A 102 17.46 -12.58 2.67
N GLY A 103 17.14 -13.24 3.77
CA GLY A 103 17.96 -13.19 5.00
C GLY A 103 18.05 -11.82 5.66
N ALA A 104 17.02 -10.98 5.47
CA ALA A 104 17.00 -9.62 6.01
C ALA A 104 16.90 -9.60 7.54
N ASN A 105 17.49 -8.57 8.14
CA ASN A 105 17.38 -8.31 9.58
C ASN A 105 15.96 -7.82 9.94
N PRO A 106 15.58 -7.79 11.24
CA PRO A 106 14.23 -7.38 11.64
C PRO A 106 13.80 -6.00 11.14
N ARG A 107 14.71 -5.03 11.06
CA ARG A 107 14.41 -3.69 10.59
C ARG A 107 14.08 -3.68 9.09
N ALA A 108 14.81 -4.44 8.29
CA ALA A 108 14.56 -4.55 6.84
C ALA A 108 13.27 -5.33 6.53
N GLN A 109 12.81 -6.21 7.44
CA GLN A 109 11.57 -6.96 7.30
C GLN A 109 10.30 -6.10 7.49
N MET A 110 10.41 -4.93 8.11
CA MET A 110 9.26 -4.07 8.39
C MET A 110 8.74 -3.43 7.12
N LEU A 111 7.49 -3.71 6.78
CA LEU A 111 6.78 -3.01 5.73
C LEU A 111 6.18 -1.73 6.30
N LYS A 112 6.50 -0.60 5.68
CA LYS A 112 5.92 0.71 6.02
C LYS A 112 5.07 1.16 4.86
N TYR A 113 3.87 1.66 5.15
CA TYR A 113 2.97 2.08 4.09
C TYR A 113 2.12 3.28 4.48
N HIS A 114 1.87 4.08 3.47
CA HIS A 114 0.91 5.17 3.47
C HIS A 114 -0.42 4.68 2.91
N ILE A 115 -1.52 5.15 3.46
CA ILE A 115 -2.87 4.97 2.89
C ILE A 115 -3.42 6.32 2.46
N GLN A 116 -3.99 6.34 1.27
CA GLN A 116 -4.96 7.37 0.86
C GLN A 116 -6.32 6.73 0.68
N THR A 117 -7.36 7.38 1.18
CA THR A 117 -8.73 6.95 0.93
C THR A 117 -9.05 7.00 -0.56
N SER A 118 -9.84 6.04 -1.05
CA SER A 118 -10.10 5.91 -2.50
C SER A 118 -10.98 7.04 -3.03
N GLY A 119 -10.49 7.72 -4.07
CA GLY A 119 -11.27 8.69 -4.83
C GLY A 119 -12.41 8.05 -5.62
N ARG A 120 -12.24 6.82 -6.08
CA ARG A 120 -13.28 6.05 -6.80
C ARG A 120 -14.53 5.77 -5.98
N SER A 121 -14.43 5.78 -4.67
CA SER A 121 -15.55 5.57 -3.75
C SER A 121 -16.39 6.84 -3.55
N LEU A 122 -15.93 7.99 -4.01
CA LEU A 122 -16.62 9.25 -3.87
C LEU A 122 -17.67 9.41 -4.98
N HIS A 123 -18.80 10.00 -4.63
CA HIS A 123 -19.92 10.24 -5.55
C HIS A 123 -20.11 11.74 -5.77
N ALA A 124 -20.44 12.13 -7.01
CA ALA A 124 -20.78 13.50 -7.35
C ALA A 124 -22.20 13.87 -6.88
N GLN A 125 -23.10 12.88 -6.80
CA GLN A 125 -24.45 13.07 -6.27
C GLN A 125 -24.43 12.97 -4.75
N GLU A 126 -25.21 13.80 -4.07
CA GLU A 126 -25.23 13.86 -2.60
C GLU A 126 -23.81 13.98 -2.02
N ILE A 127 -23.06 14.92 -2.58
CA ILE A 127 -21.62 15.05 -2.44
C ILE A 127 -21.17 15.17 -0.97
N ASP A 128 -22.00 15.78 -0.12
CA ASP A 128 -21.70 15.95 1.30
C ASP A 128 -21.55 14.61 2.05
N PHE A 129 -22.21 13.55 1.57
CA PHE A 129 -22.07 12.22 2.18
C PHE A 129 -20.70 11.57 1.93
N ASN A 130 -19.87 12.14 1.08
CA ASN A 130 -18.53 11.65 0.86
C ASN A 130 -17.66 11.72 2.13
N ASP A 131 -17.91 12.64 3.04
CA ASP A 131 -17.23 12.67 4.33
C ASP A 131 -17.47 11.40 5.16
N ILE A 132 -18.67 10.84 5.07
CA ILE A 132 -19.00 9.56 5.71
C ILE A 132 -18.20 8.43 5.08
N ARG A 133 -18.17 8.37 3.74
CA ARG A 133 -17.39 7.36 3.01
C ARG A 133 -15.90 7.44 3.34
N THR A 134 -15.34 8.64 3.31
CA THR A 134 -13.94 8.88 3.67
C THR A 134 -13.65 8.49 5.12
N THR A 135 -14.56 8.77 6.06
CA THR A 135 -14.41 8.36 7.46
C THR A 135 -14.34 6.85 7.62
N LEU A 136 -15.20 6.10 6.94
CA LEU A 136 -15.20 4.63 7.00
C LEU A 136 -13.91 4.05 6.41
N GLN A 137 -13.42 4.59 5.31
CA GLN A 137 -12.15 4.20 4.70
C GLN A 137 -10.96 4.52 5.62
N ALA A 138 -10.99 5.67 6.28
CA ALA A 138 -9.97 6.07 7.25
C ALA A 138 -9.95 5.12 8.46
N LEU A 139 -11.11 4.67 8.94
CA LEU A 139 -11.18 3.68 10.02
C LEU A 139 -10.54 2.36 9.64
N TYR A 140 -10.76 1.86 8.44
CA TYR A 140 -10.07 0.67 7.93
C TYR A 140 -8.55 0.84 7.99
N ALA A 141 -8.05 1.97 7.52
CA ALA A 141 -6.63 2.25 7.50
C ALA A 141 -6.01 2.31 8.91
N ILE A 142 -6.68 2.99 9.83
CA ILE A 142 -6.20 3.18 11.21
C ILE A 142 -6.25 1.85 11.98
N TYR A 143 -7.33 1.10 11.85
CA TYR A 143 -7.47 -0.19 12.53
C TYR A 143 -6.52 -1.26 11.97
N ASP A 144 -6.09 -1.12 10.74
CA ASP A 144 -5.07 -1.97 10.11
C ASP A 144 -3.64 -1.45 10.36
N ASN A 145 -3.46 -0.44 11.19
CA ASN A 145 -2.16 0.11 11.60
C ASN A 145 -1.32 0.66 10.44
N CYS A 146 -1.89 1.48 9.57
CA CYS A 146 -1.11 2.22 8.59
C CYS A 146 -0.12 3.18 9.27
N ASN A 147 1.01 3.43 8.62
CA ASN A 147 2.02 4.33 9.14
C ASN A 147 1.65 5.81 8.97
N SER A 148 0.93 6.13 7.91
CA SER A 148 0.40 7.46 7.66
C SER A 148 -0.86 7.38 6.81
N LEU A 149 -1.69 8.42 6.89
CA LEU A 149 -3.01 8.45 6.26
C LEU A 149 -3.27 9.81 5.63
N HIS A 150 -3.80 9.78 4.40
CA HIS A 150 -4.43 10.92 3.75
C HIS A 150 -5.93 10.65 3.59
N THR A 151 -6.75 11.61 3.96
CA THR A 151 -8.21 11.59 3.79
C THR A 151 -8.62 12.57 2.69
N ASN A 152 -9.34 12.09 1.68
CA ASN A 152 -9.82 12.90 0.58
C ASN A 152 -10.90 13.88 1.07
N ALA A 153 -10.91 15.09 0.50
CA ALA A 153 -11.98 16.03 0.72
C ALA A 153 -13.27 15.57 0.00
N TYR A 154 -14.43 15.90 0.54
CA TYR A 154 -15.71 15.43 0.02
C TYR A 154 -15.99 15.87 -1.42
N ASP A 155 -15.51 17.05 -1.81
CA ASP A 155 -15.70 17.66 -3.12
C ASP A 155 -14.66 17.23 -4.17
N GLU A 156 -13.70 16.41 -3.78
CA GLU A 156 -12.66 15.88 -4.68
C GLU A 156 -13.24 15.00 -5.80
N ALA A 157 -14.49 14.56 -5.64
CA ALA A 157 -15.24 13.85 -6.69
C ALA A 157 -15.46 14.69 -7.96
N ILE A 158 -15.46 16.02 -7.86
CA ILE A 158 -15.80 16.91 -8.97
C ILE A 158 -14.88 18.10 -9.16
N THR A 159 -14.06 18.45 -8.17
CA THR A 159 -13.23 19.67 -8.22
C THR A 159 -11.97 19.54 -7.38
N THR A 160 -11.10 20.55 -7.51
CA THR A 160 -10.03 20.78 -6.55
C THR A 160 -10.63 21.19 -5.20
N PRO A 161 -10.15 20.62 -4.09
CA PRO A 161 -10.69 20.89 -2.76
C PRO A 161 -10.68 22.38 -2.38
N THR A 162 -11.73 22.79 -1.68
CA THR A 162 -11.84 24.12 -1.06
C THR A 162 -11.18 24.14 0.32
N GLU A 163 -10.99 25.32 0.90
CA GLU A 163 -10.50 25.45 2.28
C GLU A 163 -11.41 24.73 3.28
N GLU A 164 -12.72 24.84 3.11
CA GLU A 164 -13.69 24.17 3.97
C GLU A 164 -13.60 22.65 3.86
N SER A 165 -13.57 22.12 2.64
CA SER A 165 -13.53 20.68 2.42
C SER A 165 -12.23 20.05 2.93
N VAL A 166 -11.10 20.72 2.77
CA VAL A 166 -9.80 20.29 3.34
C VAL A 166 -9.86 20.30 4.86
N ARG A 167 -10.43 21.35 5.47
CA ARG A 167 -10.62 21.41 6.92
C ARG A 167 -11.46 20.26 7.44
N ARG A 168 -12.54 19.90 6.76
CA ARG A 168 -13.38 18.73 7.10
C ARG A 168 -12.62 17.41 6.96
N ALA A 169 -11.85 17.24 5.89
CA ALA A 169 -11.02 16.05 5.69
C ALA A 169 -9.96 15.87 6.78
N MET A 170 -9.33 16.96 7.21
CA MET A 170 -8.43 16.94 8.38
C MET A 170 -9.17 16.65 9.68
N ALA A 171 -10.37 17.18 9.85
CA ALA A 171 -11.19 16.94 11.03
C ALA A 171 -11.54 15.46 11.20
N ILE A 172 -11.75 14.71 10.13
CA ILE A 172 -11.95 13.25 10.18
C ILE A 172 -10.82 12.58 10.93
N GLN A 173 -9.58 12.86 10.57
CA GLN A 173 -8.40 12.27 11.24
C GLN A 173 -8.28 12.73 12.69
N LEU A 174 -8.53 14.00 12.96
CA LEU A 174 -8.45 14.54 14.32
C LEU A 174 -9.49 13.92 15.26
N ILE A 175 -10.73 13.76 14.78
CA ILE A 175 -11.81 13.14 15.55
C ILE A 175 -11.46 11.68 15.86
N ILE A 176 -11.02 10.92 14.86
CA ILE A 176 -10.62 9.53 15.05
C ILE A 176 -9.46 9.44 16.06
N ASN A 177 -8.47 10.30 15.94
CA ASN A 177 -7.29 10.28 16.81
C ASN A 177 -7.56 10.76 18.23
N LYS A 178 -8.41 11.77 18.41
CA LYS A 178 -8.61 12.44 19.70
C LYS A 178 -9.84 11.96 20.47
N GLU A 179 -10.90 11.57 19.78
CA GLU A 179 -12.19 11.30 20.36
C GLU A 179 -12.55 9.80 20.33
N LEU A 180 -12.17 9.06 19.28
CA LEU A 180 -12.46 7.63 19.15
C LEU A 180 -11.52 6.80 20.03
N GLY A 181 -12.06 6.22 21.12
CA GLY A 181 -11.26 5.52 22.12
C GLY A 181 -10.54 4.26 21.64
N LEU A 182 -11.12 3.54 20.68
CA LEU A 182 -10.54 2.30 20.17
C LEU A 182 -9.25 2.53 19.37
N ALA A 183 -9.10 3.70 18.74
CA ALA A 183 -7.89 4.07 18.01
C ALA A 183 -6.63 4.23 18.91
N LYS A 184 -6.81 4.26 20.22
CA LYS A 184 -5.72 4.31 21.21
C LYS A 184 -5.11 2.95 21.53
N ASN A 185 -5.64 1.87 20.96
CA ASN A 185 -5.17 0.50 21.16
C ASN A 185 -4.41 0.04 19.93
N GLU A 186 -3.35 -0.73 20.15
CA GLU A 186 -2.65 -1.41 19.06
C GLU A 186 -3.46 -2.62 18.57
N ASN A 187 -3.52 -2.83 17.26
CA ASN A 187 -4.23 -3.96 16.63
C ASN A 187 -5.66 -4.17 17.17
N PRO A 188 -6.54 -3.16 17.12
CA PRO A 188 -7.85 -3.25 17.77
C PRO A 188 -8.77 -4.31 17.15
N ILE A 189 -8.51 -4.73 15.91
CA ILE A 189 -9.32 -5.73 15.20
C ILE A 189 -8.72 -7.14 15.26
N GLN A 190 -7.54 -7.31 15.85
CA GLN A 190 -6.88 -8.60 15.97
C GLN A 190 -7.76 -9.58 16.77
N GLY A 191 -7.84 -10.82 16.28
CA GLY A 191 -8.60 -11.89 16.91
C GLY A 191 -10.10 -11.89 16.57
N ALA A 192 -10.61 -10.88 15.87
CA ALA A 192 -11.96 -10.93 15.34
C ALA A 192 -12.03 -12.02 14.24
N PHE A 193 -13.00 -12.92 14.33
CA PHE A 193 -13.12 -14.07 13.44
C PHE A 193 -13.06 -13.66 11.95
N ILE A 194 -13.86 -12.68 11.55
CA ILE A 194 -13.89 -12.23 10.14
C ILE A 194 -12.55 -11.67 9.68
N ILE A 195 -11.81 -10.99 10.55
CA ILE A 195 -10.51 -10.39 10.22
C ILE A 195 -9.46 -11.48 10.01
N GLU A 196 -9.43 -12.49 10.86
CA GLU A 196 -8.47 -13.60 10.72
C GLU A 196 -8.75 -14.43 9.47
N GLU A 197 -10.00 -14.80 9.24
CA GLU A 197 -10.43 -15.53 8.05
C GLU A 197 -10.15 -14.76 6.76
N LEU A 198 -10.54 -13.48 6.73
CA LEU A 198 -10.34 -12.63 5.55
C LEU A 198 -8.84 -12.40 5.26
N THR A 199 -8.01 -12.31 6.30
CA THR A 199 -6.57 -12.20 6.15
C THR A 199 -6.00 -13.41 5.41
N ASP A 200 -6.41 -14.61 5.78
CA ASP A 200 -5.94 -15.86 5.16
C ASP A 200 -6.43 -15.97 3.72
N LEU A 201 -7.70 -15.68 3.46
CA LEU A 201 -8.27 -15.70 2.10
C LEU A 201 -7.60 -14.70 1.16
N VAL A 202 -7.34 -13.48 1.62
CA VAL A 202 -6.66 -12.45 0.80
C VAL A 202 -5.20 -12.83 0.57
N GLU A 203 -4.51 -13.38 1.58
CA GLU A 203 -3.13 -13.86 1.40
C GLU A 203 -3.07 -14.95 0.32
N GLU A 204 -3.96 -15.94 0.36
CA GLU A 204 -4.03 -17.02 -0.63
C GLU A 204 -4.28 -16.48 -2.05
N ALA A 205 -5.22 -15.56 -2.19
CA ALA A 205 -5.53 -14.93 -3.47
C ALA A 205 -4.35 -14.12 -4.03
N VAL A 206 -3.62 -13.41 -3.18
CA VAL A 206 -2.42 -12.65 -3.58
C VAL A 206 -1.30 -13.60 -4.03
N LEU A 207 -1.06 -14.67 -3.29
CA LEU A 207 -0.06 -15.68 -3.66
C LEU A 207 -0.40 -16.35 -5.00
N THR A 208 -1.67 -16.65 -5.24
CA THR A 208 -2.14 -17.16 -6.55
C THR A 208 -1.86 -16.18 -7.68
N GLU A 209 -2.03 -14.88 -7.44
CA GLU A 209 -1.71 -13.85 -8.43
C GLU A 209 -0.20 -13.72 -8.67
N PHE A 210 0.63 -13.94 -7.67
CA PHE A 210 2.09 -14.02 -7.84
C PHE A 210 2.50 -15.16 -8.77
N ASP A 211 1.86 -16.32 -8.66
CA ASP A 211 2.12 -17.46 -9.55
C ASP A 211 1.79 -17.08 -11.01
N ARG A 212 0.67 -16.43 -11.24
CA ARG A 212 0.26 -15.95 -12.58
C ARG A 212 1.28 -14.95 -13.17
N ILE A 213 1.82 -14.06 -12.35
CA ILE A 213 2.86 -13.12 -12.77
C ILE A 213 4.17 -13.86 -13.08
N THR A 214 4.55 -14.81 -12.23
CA THR A 214 5.77 -15.61 -12.38
C THR A 214 5.75 -16.45 -13.67
N GLU A 215 4.61 -17.08 -13.99
CA GLU A 215 4.42 -17.84 -15.21
C GLU A 215 4.61 -17.00 -16.48
N ARG A 216 4.45 -15.68 -16.38
CA ARG A 216 4.63 -14.72 -17.48
C ARG A 216 6.00 -14.08 -17.55
N GLY A 217 6.96 -14.59 -16.78
CA GLY A 217 8.31 -14.05 -16.73
C GLY A 217 8.50 -12.93 -15.71
N GLY A 218 7.71 -12.95 -14.63
CA GLY A 218 7.73 -11.93 -13.58
C GLY A 218 7.05 -10.63 -14.00
N VAL A 219 7.28 -9.56 -13.25
CA VAL A 219 6.65 -8.25 -13.49
C VAL A 219 6.98 -7.72 -14.89
N LEU A 220 8.24 -7.76 -15.29
CA LEU A 220 8.68 -7.24 -16.59
C LEU A 220 8.13 -8.06 -17.76
N GLY A 221 8.18 -9.38 -17.68
CA GLY A 221 7.61 -10.26 -18.69
C GLY A 221 6.09 -10.12 -18.82
N ALA A 222 5.39 -9.98 -17.69
CA ALA A 222 3.95 -9.72 -17.68
C ALA A 222 3.59 -8.36 -18.30
N MET A 223 4.44 -7.34 -18.13
CA MET A 223 4.26 -6.03 -18.75
C MET A 223 4.38 -6.08 -20.29
N GLU A 224 5.29 -6.89 -20.81
CA GLU A 224 5.45 -7.06 -22.26
C GLU A 224 4.19 -7.58 -22.95
N THR A 225 3.42 -8.42 -22.26
CA THR A 225 2.15 -8.97 -22.75
C THR A 225 0.94 -8.15 -22.32
N MET A 226 1.13 -7.02 -21.67
CA MET A 226 0.07 -6.14 -21.15
C MET A 226 -0.84 -6.82 -20.12
N TYR A 227 -0.35 -7.82 -19.42
CA TYR A 227 -1.13 -8.60 -18.46
C TYR A 227 -1.73 -7.71 -17.34
N GLN A 228 -0.92 -6.89 -16.70
CA GLN A 228 -1.37 -6.00 -15.63
C GLN A 228 -2.46 -5.05 -16.12
N ARG A 229 -2.28 -4.47 -17.30
CA ARG A 229 -3.28 -3.57 -17.90
C ARG A 229 -4.60 -4.30 -18.15
N SER A 230 -4.56 -5.50 -18.69
CA SER A 230 -5.78 -6.28 -18.98
C SER A 230 -6.52 -6.73 -17.70
N LYS A 231 -5.82 -6.80 -16.57
CA LYS A 231 -6.44 -7.15 -15.28
C LYS A 231 -7.08 -5.95 -14.58
N ILE A 232 -6.63 -4.75 -14.88
CA ILE A 232 -7.13 -3.51 -14.28
C ILE A 232 -8.37 -3.00 -15.04
N GLN A 233 -8.42 -3.18 -16.34
CA GLN A 233 -9.54 -2.82 -17.24
C GLN A 233 -10.58 -3.92 -17.30
#